data_0de76a4591c6be5a84d0889c6cbf2e6e
#
_entry.id   0de76a4591c6be5a84d0889c6cbf2e6e
#
_cell.length_a   1.000
_cell.length_b   1.000
_cell.length_c   1.000
_cell.angle_alpha   90.00
_cell.angle_beta   90.00
_cell.angle_gamma   90.00
#
_symmetry.space_group_name_H-M   'P 1'
#
loop_
_entity.id
_entity.type
_entity.pdbx_description
1 polymer ?
#
loop_
_entity_poly.entity_id
_entity_poly.type
_entity_poly.pdbx_seq_one_letter_code
_entity_poly.pdbx_strand_id
1 'polypeptide(L)' 'VLLCVEIVSPPDRIGKLFGKCEEYHKWGVPYCWVIDPERKIAWEYFPADLEPRKIGGTLTAGPIHLALDDVFRRV' A
#
# COMPACT_ATOMS: atom_id res chain seq x y z
N VAL A 1 -4.59 -9.98 -11.46
CA VAL A 1 -4.48 -9.49 -10.08
C VAL A 1 -4.89 -8.02 -10.05
N LEU A 2 -5.83 -7.66 -9.18
CA LEU A 2 -6.32 -6.29 -9.05
C LEU A 2 -5.48 -5.47 -8.09
N LEU A 3 -5.01 -6.07 -7.01
CA LEU A 3 -4.38 -5.37 -5.90
C LEU A 3 -3.22 -6.19 -5.34
N CYS A 4 -2.10 -5.52 -5.10
CA CYS A 4 -1.01 -6.06 -4.30
C CYS A 4 -0.90 -5.27 -3.00
N VAL A 5 -0.63 -5.96 -1.90
CA VAL A 5 -0.44 -5.34 -0.59
C VAL A 5 0.92 -5.74 -0.06
N GLU A 6 1.76 -4.75 0.25
CA GLU A 6 3.05 -4.96 0.88
C GLU A 6 2.98 -4.52 2.33
N ILE A 7 3.40 -5.39 3.24
CA ILE A 7 3.43 -5.11 4.68
C ILE A 7 4.87 -4.84 5.09
N VAL A 8 5.10 -3.69 5.70
CA VAL A 8 6.44 -3.31 6.17
C VAL A 8 6.80 -4.12 7.42
N SER A 9 7.94 -4.80 7.38
CA SER A 9 8.52 -5.50 8.54
C SER A 9 9.74 -4.72 9.03
N PRO A 10 10.13 -4.85 10.32
CA PRO A 10 11.21 -4.05 10.88
C PRO A 10 12.50 -3.96 10.08
N PRO A 11 13.01 -5.02 9.42
CA PRO A 11 14.21 -4.89 8.60
C PRO A 11 13.99 -4.26 7.24
N ASP A 12 12.74 -4.04 6.81
CA ASP A 12 12.44 -3.53 5.48
C ASP A 12 12.71 -2.03 5.38
N ARG A 13 13.16 -1.61 4.20
CA ARG A 13 13.20 -0.20 3.84
C ARG A 13 11.98 0.11 3.00
N ILE A 14 11.25 1.15 3.38
CA ILE A 14 10.01 1.53 2.72
C ILE A 14 10.20 1.79 1.23
N GLY A 15 11.31 2.43 0.84
CA GLY A 15 11.60 2.69 -0.57
C GLY A 15 11.72 1.43 -1.41
N LYS A 16 12.19 0.34 -0.82
CA LYS A 16 12.29 -0.95 -1.50
C LYS A 16 10.90 -1.50 -1.81
N LEU A 17 9.94 -1.32 -0.90
CA LEU A 17 8.57 -1.77 -1.11
C LEU A 17 7.87 -0.95 -2.18
N PHE A 18 8.13 0.35 -2.26
CA PHE A 18 7.62 1.18 -3.35
C PHE A 18 8.20 0.75 -4.70
N GLY A 19 9.46 0.34 -4.72
CA GLY A 19 10.06 -0.24 -5.92
C GLY A 19 9.36 -1.52 -6.38
N LYS A 20 8.94 -2.37 -5.45
CA LYS A 20 8.13 -3.55 -5.78
C LYS A 20 6.78 -3.14 -6.37
N CYS A 21 6.14 -2.11 -5.86
CA CYS A 21 4.88 -1.61 -6.41
C CYS A 21 5.06 -1.17 -7.86
N GLU A 22 6.16 -0.52 -8.20
CA GLU A 22 6.46 -0.14 -9.58
C GLU A 22 6.57 -1.37 -10.48
N GLU A 23 7.19 -2.44 -10.00
CA GLU A 23 7.26 -3.70 -10.75
C GLU A 23 5.87 -4.30 -10.96
N TYR A 24 5.03 -4.30 -9.94
CA TYR A 24 3.65 -4.78 -10.06
C TYR A 24 2.87 -3.97 -11.09
N HIS A 25 3.06 -2.65 -11.13
CA HIS A 25 2.43 -1.79 -12.13
C HIS A 25 2.87 -2.16 -13.54
N LYS A 26 4.15 -2.47 -13.73
CA LYS A 26 4.66 -2.94 -15.03
C LYS A 26 4.02 -4.25 -15.46
N TRP A 27 3.63 -5.09 -14.50
CA TRP A 27 2.97 -6.37 -14.77
C TRP A 27 1.44 -6.24 -14.90
N GLY A 28 0.92 -5.01 -14.88
CA GLY A 28 -0.49 -4.75 -15.10
C GLY A 28 -1.34 -4.74 -13.84
N VAL A 29 -0.76 -4.75 -12.66
CA VAL A 29 -1.51 -4.64 -11.41
C VAL A 29 -1.85 -3.15 -11.19
N PRO A 30 -3.15 -2.78 -11.19
CA PRO A 30 -3.54 -1.37 -11.14
C PRO A 30 -3.44 -0.72 -9.76
N TYR A 31 -3.46 -1.50 -8.69
CA TYR A 31 -3.47 -0.96 -7.32
C TYR A 31 -2.39 -1.60 -6.47
N CYS A 32 -1.71 -0.80 -5.67
CA CYS A 32 -0.75 -1.30 -4.69
C CYS A 32 -0.86 -0.48 -3.41
N TRP A 33 -0.96 -1.18 -2.28
CA TRP A 33 -0.92 -0.57 -0.96
C TRP A 33 0.36 -0.97 -0.25
N VAL A 34 0.93 -0.05 0.50
CA VAL A 34 2.03 -0.33 1.42
C VAL A 34 1.56 0.03 2.82
N ILE A 35 1.60 -0.93 3.74
CA ILE A 35 1.08 -0.76 5.09
C ILE A 35 2.21 -0.99 6.09
N ASP A 36 2.43 -0.01 6.98
CA ASP A 36 3.37 -0.10 8.09
C ASP A 36 2.57 -0.24 9.38
N PRO A 37 2.41 -1.47 9.91
CA PRO A 37 1.61 -1.69 11.11
C PRO A 37 2.27 -1.17 12.37
N GLU A 38 3.60 -1.08 12.40
CA GLU A 38 4.33 -0.60 13.57
C GLU A 38 4.13 0.90 13.77
N ARG A 39 4.21 1.67 12.68
CA ARG A 39 3.98 3.11 12.70
C ARG A 39 2.53 3.50 12.51
N LYS A 40 1.68 2.54 12.17
CA LYS A 40 0.25 2.73 11.89
C LYS A 40 0.01 3.74 10.78
N ILE A 41 0.75 3.58 9.68
CA ILE A 41 0.60 4.41 8.49
C ILE A 41 0.50 3.52 7.26
N ALA A 42 -0.08 4.07 6.20
CA ALA A 42 -0.26 3.35 4.95
C ALA A 42 -0.17 4.31 3.76
N TRP A 43 0.16 3.75 2.61
CA TRP A 43 0.23 4.48 1.35
C TRP A 43 -0.55 3.75 0.27
N GLU A 44 -1.14 4.52 -0.63
CA GLU A 44 -1.66 4.05 -1.89
C GLU A 44 -0.70 4.47 -3.00
N TYR A 45 -0.37 3.54 -3.90
CA TYR A 45 0.49 3.84 -5.03
C TYR A 45 -0.17 3.32 -6.30
N PHE A 46 -0.67 4.24 -7.12
CA PHE A 46 -1.29 3.92 -8.40
C PHE A 46 -0.34 4.23 -9.55
N PRO A 47 -0.50 3.56 -10.72
CA PRO A 47 0.42 3.76 -11.85
C PRO A 47 0.54 5.20 -12.33
N ALA A 48 -0.54 5.98 -12.20
CA ALA A 48 -0.56 7.38 -12.63
C ALA A 48 0.07 8.33 -11.62
N ASP A 49 0.37 7.86 -10.41
CA ASP A 49 0.95 8.70 -9.37
C ASP A 49 2.45 8.84 -9.57
N LEU A 50 2.99 10.04 -9.36
CA LEU A 50 4.42 10.28 -9.36
C LEU A 50 5.06 9.77 -8.06
N GLU A 51 4.30 9.81 -6.97
CA GLU A 51 4.75 9.40 -5.65
C GLU A 51 3.64 8.65 -4.93
N PRO A 52 4.00 7.73 -3.99
CA PRO A 52 3.01 7.11 -3.12
C PRO A 52 2.27 8.16 -2.30
N ARG A 53 0.97 7.96 -2.12
CA ARG A 53 0.12 8.86 -1.32
C ARG A 53 -0.07 8.28 0.06
N LYS A 54 0.29 9.03 1.08
CA LYS A 54 0.03 8.66 2.46
C LYS A 54 -1.46 8.82 2.77
N ILE A 55 -2.06 7.77 3.29
CA ILE A 55 -3.49 7.71 3.57
C ILE A 55 -3.71 7.62 5.07
N GLY A 56 -4.63 8.44 5.60
CA GLY A 56 -4.95 8.46 7.02
C GLY A 56 -6.35 7.96 7.39
N GLY A 57 -7.09 7.40 6.47
CA GLY A 57 -8.47 6.97 6.72
C GLY A 57 -8.78 5.60 6.16
N THR A 58 -9.22 5.57 4.92
CA THR A 58 -9.63 4.33 4.25
C THR A 58 -8.78 4.13 2.99
N LEU A 59 -8.20 2.95 2.86
CA LEU A 59 -7.54 2.52 1.63
C LEU A 59 -8.58 2.10 0.61
N THR A 60 -8.34 2.43 -0.65
CA THR A 60 -9.24 2.06 -1.74
C THR A 60 -8.49 1.40 -2.88
N ALA A 61 -9.15 0.45 -3.55
CA ALA A 61 -8.64 -0.19 -4.76
C ALA A 61 -9.85 -0.57 -5.62
N GLY A 62 -10.35 0.39 -6.42
CA GLY A 62 -11.60 0.22 -7.16
C GLY A 62 -12.77 -0.01 -6.20
N PRO A 63 -13.45 -1.16 -6.28
CA PRO A 63 -14.57 -1.45 -5.37
C PRO A 63 -14.13 -1.89 -3.97
N ILE A 64 -12.84 -2.10 -3.75
CA ILE A 64 -12.32 -2.57 -2.46
C ILE A 64 -12.04 -1.38 -1.57
N HIS A 65 -12.57 -1.41 -0.34
CA HIS A 65 -12.35 -0.39 0.68
C HIS A 65 -11.93 -1.05 1.98
N LEU A 66 -10.90 -0.50 2.62
CA LEU A 66 -10.38 -1.02 3.88
C LEU A 66 -10.09 0.14 4.83
N ALA A 67 -10.83 0.20 5.93
CA ALA A 67 -10.59 1.20 6.96
C ALA A 67 -9.31 0.88 7.72
N LEU A 68 -8.39 1.84 7.82
CA LEU A 68 -7.10 1.63 8.48
C LEU A 68 -7.27 1.31 9.96
N ASP A 69 -8.27 1.88 10.62
CA ASP A 69 -8.56 1.55 12.02
C ASP A 69 -8.83 0.06 12.21
N ASP A 70 -9.49 -0.58 11.26
CA ASP A 70 -9.76 -2.02 11.33
C ASP A 70 -8.49 -2.83 11.14
N VAL A 71 -7.58 -2.37 10.26
CA VAL A 71 -6.30 -3.03 10.02
C VAL A 71 -5.42 -2.94 11.28
N PHE A 72 -5.24 -1.74 11.82
CA PHE A 72 -4.30 -1.51 12.91
C PHE A 72 -4.80 -2.00 14.27
N ARG A 73 -6.10 -2.21 14.41
CA ARG A 73 -6.67 -2.80 15.62
C ARG A 73 -6.20 -4.23 15.84
N ARG A 74 -5.82 -4.94 14.78
CA ARG A 74 -5.48 -6.36 14.78
C ARG A 74 -3.97 -6.65 14.80
N VAL A 75 -3.17 -5.61 14.83
CA VAL A 75 -1.71 -5.75 14.82
C VAL A 75 -1.04 -5.19 16.07
#